data_571463d25ec1911b33be2ec4a2a23083
#
_entry.id   571463d25ec1911b33be2ec4a2a23083
#
_cell.length_a   1.000
_cell.length_b   1.000
_cell.length_c   1.000
_cell.angle_alpha   90.00
_cell.angle_beta   90.00
_cell.angle_gamma   90.00
#
_symmetry.space_group_name_H-M   'P 1'
#
loop_
_entity.id
_entity.type
_entity.pdbx_description
1 polymer ?
#
loop_
_entity_poly.entity_id
_entity_poly.type
_entity_poly.pdbx_seq_one_letter_code
_entity_poly.pdbx_strand_id
1 'polypeptide(L)'
;MKNTLNDFKNQGVVPDMVQVGNETSSGILWDEGKIGGDYTDFTQLAELLNQAISGVRASVGNQTKIVLHLDNGGNNSLYRWWFDGVTGCGFDLDFDIIGLTYYPMWHGTMDDLQYNLNDISARYNKDVMIVETAYAFTLADGDGLGSSFSPQDEEIGGYPASVQGQKDFMSDLESVILNVPGNRGLGFFYWEPEWIPVEGAYWGTE
;
A
#
# COMPACT_ATOMS: atom_id res chain seq x y z
N MET A 1 2.75 -1.84 -18.75
CA MET A 1 2.51 -3.06 -17.96
C MET A 1 2.58 -4.34 -18.78
N LYS A 2 1.70 -4.60 -19.78
CA LYS A 2 1.70 -5.84 -20.58
C LYS A 2 3.06 -6.18 -21.21
N ASN A 3 3.72 -5.23 -21.85
CA ASN A 3 5.04 -5.49 -22.47
C ASN A 3 6.09 -5.86 -21.43
N THR A 4 6.17 -5.14 -20.32
CA THR A 4 7.10 -5.41 -19.21
C THR A 4 6.90 -6.81 -18.63
N LEU A 5 5.65 -7.23 -18.39
CA LEU A 5 5.35 -8.58 -17.88
C LEU A 5 5.67 -9.68 -18.89
N ASN A 6 5.46 -9.42 -20.18
CA ASN A 6 5.87 -10.34 -21.23
C ASN A 6 7.41 -10.45 -21.31
N ASP A 7 8.13 -9.35 -21.13
CA ASP A 7 9.60 -9.35 -21.13
C ASP A 7 10.14 -10.15 -19.95
N PHE A 8 9.58 -10.01 -18.75
CA PHE A 8 9.91 -10.87 -17.59
C PHE A 8 9.64 -12.34 -17.88
N LYS A 9 8.44 -12.64 -18.39
CA LYS A 9 8.07 -14.01 -18.75
C LYS A 9 9.00 -14.63 -19.79
N ASN A 10 9.40 -13.85 -20.80
CA ASN A 10 10.34 -14.30 -21.81
C ASN A 10 11.74 -14.60 -21.25
N GLN A 11 12.09 -13.99 -20.12
CA GLN A 11 13.31 -14.25 -19.36
C GLN A 11 13.15 -15.36 -18.31
N GLY A 12 11.99 -16.03 -18.28
CA GLY A 12 11.69 -17.12 -17.35
C GLY A 12 11.25 -16.65 -15.96
N VAL A 13 10.90 -15.38 -15.80
CA VAL A 13 10.42 -14.79 -14.53
C VAL A 13 8.95 -14.47 -14.63
N VAL A 14 8.15 -15.05 -13.73
CA VAL A 14 6.74 -14.70 -13.55
C VAL A 14 6.58 -14.18 -12.13
N PRO A 15 6.13 -12.92 -11.94
CA PRO A 15 5.96 -12.39 -10.61
C PRO A 15 4.80 -13.09 -9.86
N ASP A 16 4.97 -13.30 -8.55
CA ASP A 16 3.89 -13.83 -7.70
C ASP A 16 2.77 -12.82 -7.52
N MET A 17 3.12 -11.52 -7.48
CA MET A 17 2.18 -10.42 -7.31
C MET A 17 2.49 -9.27 -8.28
N VAL A 18 1.44 -8.56 -8.70
CA VAL A 18 1.53 -7.31 -9.45
C VAL A 18 0.63 -6.28 -8.79
N GLN A 19 1.22 -5.21 -8.29
CA GLN A 19 0.49 -4.05 -7.80
C GLN A 19 0.13 -3.13 -8.98
N VAL A 20 -1.15 -2.85 -9.13
CA VAL A 20 -1.69 -1.97 -10.16
C VAL A 20 -1.89 -0.57 -9.59
N GLY A 21 -0.95 0.31 -9.87
CA GLY A 21 -0.87 1.66 -9.30
C GLY A 21 -0.18 1.68 -7.93
N ASN A 22 0.14 2.87 -7.47
CA ASN A 22 0.70 3.15 -6.14
C ASN A 22 -0.14 4.25 -5.50
N GLU A 23 -0.65 4.00 -4.28
CA GLU A 23 -1.43 4.98 -3.51
C GLU A 23 -2.53 5.68 -4.33
N THR A 24 -3.40 4.87 -4.91
CA THR A 24 -4.38 5.33 -5.90
C THR A 24 -5.63 5.98 -5.31
N SER A 25 -5.57 6.48 -4.08
CA SER A 25 -6.70 7.14 -3.40
C SER A 25 -7.25 8.34 -4.16
N SER A 26 -6.39 9.03 -4.90
CA SER A 26 -6.80 10.13 -5.80
C SER A 26 -6.89 9.70 -7.27
N GLY A 27 -6.92 8.39 -7.53
CA GLY A 27 -7.01 7.84 -8.89
C GLY A 27 -5.65 7.61 -9.55
N ILE A 28 -5.68 7.32 -10.84
CA ILE A 28 -4.50 7.04 -11.68
C ILE A 28 -4.57 7.82 -12.99
N LEU A 29 -3.43 8.03 -13.64
CA LEU A 29 -3.33 8.63 -14.99
C LEU A 29 -4.16 9.93 -15.12
N TRP A 30 -3.88 10.89 -14.25
CA TRP A 30 -4.55 12.19 -14.25
C TRP A 30 -4.34 12.92 -15.61
N ASP A 31 -5.38 13.62 -16.11
CA ASP A 31 -6.70 13.91 -15.48
C ASP A 31 -7.75 12.77 -15.66
N GLU A 32 -7.51 11.79 -16.55
CA GLU A 32 -8.52 10.83 -17.00
C GLU A 32 -9.07 9.96 -15.85
N GLY A 33 -8.20 9.41 -15.03
CA GLY A 33 -8.59 8.53 -13.90
C GLY A 33 -8.56 9.20 -12.54
N LYS A 34 -8.64 10.54 -12.49
CA LYS A 34 -8.65 11.30 -11.24
C LYS A 34 -9.96 11.12 -10.48
N ILE A 35 -9.85 10.98 -9.16
CA ILE A 35 -10.99 10.89 -8.23
C ILE A 35 -10.69 11.69 -6.97
N GLY A 36 -11.74 12.14 -6.27
CA GLY A 36 -11.66 12.96 -5.06
C GLY A 36 -11.90 14.46 -5.31
N GLY A 37 -12.24 15.21 -4.26
CA GLY A 37 -12.67 16.60 -4.38
C GLY A 37 -13.92 16.73 -5.26
N ASP A 38 -13.82 17.48 -6.35
CA ASP A 38 -14.91 17.67 -7.31
C ASP A 38 -15.09 16.49 -8.29
N TYR A 39 -14.15 15.53 -8.31
CA TYR A 39 -14.20 14.33 -9.14
C TYR A 39 -14.87 13.18 -8.40
N THR A 40 -16.15 12.97 -8.63
CA THR A 40 -16.98 11.98 -7.91
C THR A 40 -17.41 10.78 -8.77
N ASP A 41 -17.14 10.82 -10.07
CA ASP A 41 -17.46 9.73 -11.01
C ASP A 41 -16.29 8.75 -11.12
N PHE A 42 -16.48 7.56 -10.60
CA PHE A 42 -15.49 6.48 -10.61
C PHE A 42 -15.39 5.72 -11.95
N THR A 43 -16.25 6.00 -12.92
CA THR A 43 -16.36 5.20 -14.15
C THR A 43 -15.04 5.10 -14.90
N GLN A 44 -14.36 6.23 -15.13
CA GLN A 44 -13.07 6.24 -15.84
C GLN A 44 -11.96 5.54 -15.07
N LEU A 45 -11.87 5.75 -13.75
CA LEU A 45 -10.92 5.05 -12.90
C LEU A 45 -11.14 3.54 -12.94
N ALA A 46 -12.39 3.10 -12.80
CA ALA A 46 -12.74 1.67 -12.83
C ALA A 46 -12.42 1.03 -14.20
N GLU A 47 -12.66 1.75 -15.30
CA GLU A 47 -12.30 1.29 -16.64
C GLU A 47 -10.78 1.14 -16.79
N LEU A 48 -9.99 2.11 -16.35
CA LEU A 48 -8.53 2.07 -16.42
C LEU A 48 -7.96 0.91 -15.58
N LEU A 49 -8.50 0.71 -14.37
CA LEU A 49 -8.12 -0.42 -13.52
C LEU A 49 -8.47 -1.75 -14.19
N ASN A 50 -9.67 -1.88 -14.75
CA ASN A 50 -10.10 -3.09 -15.45
C ASN A 50 -9.20 -3.41 -16.65
N GLN A 51 -8.80 -2.41 -17.43
CA GLN A 51 -7.85 -2.59 -18.54
C GLN A 51 -6.46 -3.01 -18.06
N ALA A 52 -5.98 -2.42 -16.97
CA ALA A 52 -4.68 -2.77 -16.39
C ALA A 52 -4.68 -4.21 -15.85
N ILE A 53 -5.72 -4.60 -15.10
CA ILE A 53 -5.93 -5.96 -14.58
C ILE A 53 -5.99 -6.97 -15.73
N SER A 54 -6.79 -6.69 -16.75
CA SER A 54 -6.89 -7.53 -17.95
C SER A 54 -5.54 -7.69 -18.66
N GLY A 55 -4.73 -6.62 -18.70
CA GLY A 55 -3.37 -6.64 -19.23
C GLY A 55 -2.42 -7.56 -18.44
N VAL A 56 -2.54 -7.59 -17.11
CA VAL A 56 -1.79 -8.52 -16.24
C VAL A 56 -2.23 -9.96 -16.51
N ARG A 57 -3.52 -10.24 -16.43
CA ARG A 57 -4.08 -11.59 -16.67
C ARG A 57 -3.69 -12.15 -18.04
N ALA A 58 -3.76 -11.33 -19.08
CA ALA A 58 -3.37 -11.73 -20.44
C ALA A 58 -1.88 -12.04 -20.59
N SER A 59 -1.01 -11.45 -19.74
CA SER A 59 0.44 -11.63 -19.84
C SER A 59 0.94 -12.81 -19.01
N VAL A 60 0.52 -12.91 -17.75
CA VAL A 60 1.08 -13.85 -16.76
C VAL A 60 0.05 -14.83 -16.18
N GLY A 61 -1.23 -14.67 -16.51
CA GLY A 61 -2.29 -15.59 -16.09
C GLY A 61 -2.77 -15.37 -14.66
N ASN A 62 -3.55 -16.34 -14.14
CA ASN A 62 -4.23 -16.22 -12.85
C ASN A 62 -3.37 -16.65 -11.67
N GLN A 63 -2.17 -17.20 -11.89
CA GLN A 63 -1.26 -17.53 -10.80
C GLN A 63 -0.65 -16.29 -10.15
N THR A 64 -0.51 -15.20 -10.89
CA THR A 64 -0.04 -13.91 -10.36
C THR A 64 -1.17 -13.20 -9.63
N LYS A 65 -0.98 -12.85 -8.37
CA LYS A 65 -1.95 -12.08 -7.59
C LYS A 65 -1.93 -10.61 -8.01
N ILE A 66 -3.09 -10.00 -8.03
CA ILE A 66 -3.24 -8.56 -8.35
C ILE A 66 -3.58 -7.80 -7.09
N VAL A 67 -2.80 -6.76 -6.82
CA VAL A 67 -2.96 -5.86 -5.68
C VAL A 67 -3.48 -4.51 -6.16
N LEU A 68 -4.55 -3.99 -5.52
CA LEU A 68 -4.95 -2.59 -5.61
C LEU A 68 -4.55 -1.89 -4.32
N HIS A 69 -3.88 -0.74 -4.43
CA HIS A 69 -3.17 -0.10 -3.34
C HIS A 69 -3.67 1.31 -3.05
N LEU A 70 -4.00 1.56 -1.79
CA LEU A 70 -4.34 2.90 -1.26
C LEU A 70 -3.41 3.29 -0.12
N ASP A 71 -3.21 4.59 0.06
CA ASP A 71 -2.61 5.19 1.25
C ASP A 71 -3.56 5.21 2.46
N ASN A 72 -3.14 5.84 3.56
CA ASN A 72 -3.97 6.07 4.75
C ASN A 72 -4.60 4.81 5.36
N GLY A 73 -3.79 3.80 5.65
CA GLY A 73 -4.21 2.46 6.06
C GLY A 73 -5.18 2.37 7.25
N GLY A 74 -5.19 3.35 8.17
CA GLY A 74 -6.17 3.43 9.27
C GLY A 74 -7.50 4.09 8.89
N ASN A 75 -7.64 4.66 7.70
CA ASN A 75 -8.86 5.39 7.30
C ASN A 75 -9.90 4.48 6.61
N ASN A 76 -10.67 3.74 7.39
CA ASN A 76 -11.69 2.84 6.86
C ASN A 76 -12.72 3.51 5.94
N SER A 77 -13.10 4.77 6.23
CA SER A 77 -14.05 5.51 5.40
C SER A 77 -13.52 5.77 3.99
N LEU A 78 -12.22 6.07 3.85
CA LEU A 78 -11.56 6.22 2.56
C LEU A 78 -11.59 4.91 1.77
N TYR A 79 -11.24 3.78 2.41
CA TYR A 79 -11.23 2.48 1.77
C TYR A 79 -12.62 2.06 1.29
N ARG A 80 -13.64 2.22 2.12
CA ARG A 80 -15.03 1.94 1.72
C ARG A 80 -15.49 2.82 0.57
N TRP A 81 -15.26 4.12 0.65
CA TRP A 81 -15.63 5.07 -0.40
C TRP A 81 -14.97 4.70 -1.73
N TRP A 82 -13.68 4.40 -1.72
CA TRP A 82 -12.93 4.11 -2.93
C TRP A 82 -13.33 2.76 -3.54
N PHE A 83 -13.31 1.68 -2.75
CA PHE A 83 -13.63 0.35 -3.26
C PHE A 83 -15.10 0.21 -3.62
N ASP A 84 -16.05 0.77 -2.86
CA ASP A 84 -17.46 0.82 -3.25
C ASP A 84 -17.65 1.60 -4.55
N GLY A 85 -16.91 2.70 -4.74
CA GLY A 85 -16.93 3.49 -5.96
C GLY A 85 -16.49 2.70 -7.18
N VAL A 86 -15.28 2.13 -7.18
CA VAL A 86 -14.76 1.41 -8.35
C VAL A 86 -15.52 0.10 -8.65
N THR A 87 -15.96 -0.64 -7.62
CA THR A 87 -16.72 -1.89 -7.81
C THR A 87 -18.18 -1.62 -8.17
N GLY A 88 -18.71 -0.45 -7.84
CA GLY A 88 -20.08 -0.02 -8.18
C GLY A 88 -20.28 0.38 -9.65
N CYS A 89 -19.21 0.57 -10.43
CA CYS A 89 -19.28 1.01 -11.82
C CYS A 89 -19.66 -0.08 -12.83
N GLY A 90 -19.97 -1.30 -12.38
CA GLY A 90 -20.41 -2.40 -13.26
C GLY A 90 -19.27 -3.15 -13.95
N PHE A 91 -18.02 -2.88 -13.62
CA PHE A 91 -16.88 -3.70 -14.01
C PHE A 91 -16.63 -4.79 -12.97
N ASP A 92 -16.35 -6.00 -13.42
CA ASP A 92 -15.88 -7.11 -12.58
C ASP A 92 -14.35 -6.99 -12.44
N LEU A 93 -13.90 -6.22 -11.45
CA LEU A 93 -12.48 -5.99 -11.19
C LEU A 93 -11.86 -7.25 -10.57
N ASP A 94 -11.19 -8.04 -11.39
CA ASP A 94 -10.55 -9.32 -11.01
C ASP A 94 -9.20 -9.07 -10.28
N PHE A 95 -9.26 -8.45 -9.08
CA PHE A 95 -8.12 -8.30 -8.19
C PHE A 95 -8.21 -9.27 -6.99
N ASP A 96 -7.08 -9.55 -6.36
CA ASP A 96 -6.94 -10.55 -5.29
C ASP A 96 -6.75 -9.92 -3.91
N ILE A 97 -5.98 -8.84 -3.82
CA ILE A 97 -5.44 -8.28 -2.57
C ILE A 97 -5.73 -6.79 -2.50
N ILE A 98 -6.11 -6.31 -1.32
CA ILE A 98 -6.12 -4.89 -0.98
C ILE A 98 -4.79 -4.57 -0.31
N GLY A 99 -3.99 -3.72 -0.94
CA GLY A 99 -2.73 -3.19 -0.43
C GLY A 99 -2.94 -1.87 0.30
N LEU A 100 -2.24 -1.67 1.40
CA LEU A 100 -2.31 -0.47 2.23
C LEU A 100 -0.91 0.09 2.49
N THR A 101 -0.73 1.42 2.37
CA THR A 101 0.36 2.11 3.05
C THR A 101 -0.03 2.39 4.50
N TYR A 102 0.86 2.10 5.43
CA TYR A 102 0.63 2.43 6.83
C TYR A 102 1.89 2.97 7.51
N TYR A 103 1.80 4.21 7.92
CA TYR A 103 2.77 4.91 8.77
C TYR A 103 2.02 5.47 9.98
N PRO A 104 2.29 5.01 11.22
CA PRO A 104 1.46 5.33 12.39
C PRO A 104 1.40 6.83 12.71
N MET A 105 2.44 7.59 12.36
CA MET A 105 2.49 9.03 12.55
C MET A 105 1.52 9.80 11.64
N TRP A 106 1.07 9.20 10.53
CA TRP A 106 0.21 9.87 9.52
C TRP A 106 -1.14 9.19 9.31
N HIS A 107 -1.22 7.89 9.54
CA HIS A 107 -2.33 7.06 9.03
C HIS A 107 -3.22 6.47 10.14
N GLY A 108 -3.22 7.07 11.34
CA GLY A 108 -4.04 6.62 12.46
C GLY A 108 -3.36 5.57 13.34
N THR A 109 -4.07 5.12 14.35
CA THR A 109 -3.57 4.17 15.34
C THR A 109 -3.54 2.73 14.82
N MET A 110 -2.84 1.84 15.54
CA MET A 110 -2.90 0.39 15.26
C MET A 110 -4.33 -0.18 15.39
N ASP A 111 -5.14 0.37 16.28
CA ASP A 111 -6.55 -0.03 16.42
C ASP A 111 -7.38 0.38 15.21
N ASP A 112 -7.14 1.58 14.67
CA ASP A 112 -7.77 2.04 13.43
C ASP A 112 -7.37 1.14 12.26
N LEU A 113 -6.09 0.80 12.16
CA LEU A 113 -5.58 -0.14 11.15
C LEU A 113 -6.22 -1.51 11.27
N GLN A 114 -6.25 -2.10 12.49
CA GLN A 114 -6.87 -3.41 12.73
C GLN A 114 -8.34 -3.40 12.33
N TYR A 115 -9.07 -2.35 12.71
CA TYR A 115 -10.47 -2.19 12.33
C TYR A 115 -10.64 -2.14 10.81
N ASN A 116 -9.83 -1.34 10.12
CA ASN A 116 -9.90 -1.22 8.67
C ASN A 116 -9.58 -2.56 7.96
N LEU A 117 -8.48 -3.21 8.33
CA LEU A 117 -8.10 -4.50 7.75
C LEU A 117 -9.20 -5.56 7.90
N ASN A 118 -9.79 -5.67 9.08
CA ASN A 118 -10.87 -6.62 9.35
C ASN A 118 -12.11 -6.33 8.50
N ASP A 119 -12.51 -5.07 8.44
CA ASP A 119 -13.70 -4.63 7.74
C ASP A 119 -13.58 -4.80 6.22
N ILE A 120 -12.51 -4.27 5.60
CA ILE A 120 -12.34 -4.32 4.15
C ILE A 120 -12.10 -5.73 3.64
N SER A 121 -11.36 -6.56 4.40
CA SER A 121 -11.17 -7.97 4.05
C SER A 121 -12.51 -8.73 4.03
N ALA A 122 -13.35 -8.54 5.05
CA ALA A 122 -14.66 -9.17 5.13
C ALA A 122 -15.63 -8.61 4.07
N ARG A 123 -15.68 -7.28 3.90
CA ARG A 123 -16.60 -6.58 3.00
C ARG A 123 -16.39 -6.95 1.54
N TYR A 124 -15.15 -6.94 1.10
CA TYR A 124 -14.81 -7.19 -0.31
C TYR A 124 -14.41 -8.66 -0.58
N ASN A 125 -14.37 -9.47 0.47
CA ASN A 125 -13.92 -10.87 0.39
C ASN A 125 -12.53 -11.02 -0.23
N LYS A 126 -11.59 -10.14 0.17
CA LYS A 126 -10.21 -10.09 -0.33
C LYS A 126 -9.20 -10.28 0.79
N ASP A 127 -8.02 -10.75 0.43
CA ASP A 127 -6.87 -10.71 1.31
C ASP A 127 -6.37 -9.27 1.46
N VAL A 128 -5.65 -8.97 2.53
CA VAL A 128 -5.09 -7.64 2.81
C VAL A 128 -3.60 -7.74 3.10
N MET A 129 -2.86 -6.70 2.74
CA MET A 129 -1.41 -6.63 2.91
C MET A 129 -0.97 -5.18 3.14
N ILE A 130 -0.05 -4.95 4.04
CA ILE A 130 0.64 -3.67 4.16
C ILE A 130 1.76 -3.66 3.12
N VAL A 131 1.53 -2.98 1.99
CA VAL A 131 2.48 -2.98 0.87
C VAL A 131 3.54 -1.91 1.01
N GLU A 132 3.41 -1.03 1.99
CA GLU A 132 4.37 0.02 2.29
C GLU A 132 4.28 0.43 3.76
N THR A 133 5.42 0.39 4.47
CA THR A 133 5.58 0.87 5.84
C THR A 133 7.05 1.04 6.18
N ALA A 134 7.36 1.97 7.06
CA ALA A 134 8.67 2.08 7.69
C ALA A 134 8.54 2.74 9.06
N TYR A 135 9.58 2.64 9.88
CA TYR A 135 9.71 3.36 11.14
C TYR A 135 11.17 3.69 11.42
N ALA A 136 11.45 4.90 11.88
CA ALA A 136 12.81 5.33 12.14
C ALA A 136 13.42 4.60 13.34
N PHE A 137 14.69 4.24 13.24
CA PHE A 137 15.48 3.69 14.35
C PHE A 137 16.34 4.77 15.06
N THR A 138 16.31 5.99 14.56
CA THR A 138 17.06 7.12 15.10
C THR A 138 16.45 8.46 14.66
N LEU A 139 16.65 9.51 15.44
CA LEU A 139 16.37 10.89 15.04
C LEU A 139 17.61 11.61 14.48
N ALA A 140 18.74 10.92 14.38
CA ALA A 140 19.96 11.50 13.85
C ALA A 140 19.87 11.67 12.35
N ASP A 141 20.24 12.85 11.86
CA ASP A 141 20.40 13.13 10.45
C ASP A 141 21.66 12.40 9.93
N GLY A 142 21.48 11.49 8.98
CA GLY A 142 22.54 10.64 8.45
C GLY A 142 23.35 11.27 7.33
N ASP A 143 22.83 12.29 6.65
CA ASP A 143 23.42 12.85 5.41
C ASP A 143 23.55 14.39 5.41
N GLY A 144 23.02 15.09 6.41
CA GLY A 144 23.04 16.54 6.53
C GLY A 144 21.92 17.26 5.75
N LEU A 145 20.91 16.52 5.26
CA LEU A 145 19.79 17.08 4.51
C LEU A 145 18.50 17.23 5.34
N GLY A 146 18.55 16.77 6.58
CA GLY A 146 17.42 16.74 7.51
C GLY A 146 16.69 15.39 7.50
N SER A 147 16.25 14.94 8.67
CA SER A 147 15.48 13.70 8.80
C SER A 147 14.02 13.93 8.42
N SER A 148 13.42 13.02 7.68
CA SER A 148 11.97 12.99 7.39
C SER A 148 11.15 12.62 8.62
N PHE A 149 11.78 12.03 9.65
CA PHE A 149 11.15 11.61 10.89
C PHE A 149 11.54 12.54 12.04
N SER A 150 10.56 13.14 12.70
CA SER A 150 10.73 14.14 13.76
C SER A 150 10.38 13.61 15.15
N PRO A 151 10.77 14.31 16.25
CA PRO A 151 10.27 13.98 17.59
C PRO A 151 8.75 14.01 17.73
N GLN A 152 8.05 14.80 16.93
CA GLN A 152 6.59 14.80 16.90
C GLN A 152 6.03 13.53 16.27
N ASP A 153 6.68 13.01 15.25
CA ASP A 153 6.29 11.75 14.61
C ASP A 153 6.50 10.55 15.55
N GLU A 154 7.57 10.59 16.36
CA GLU A 154 7.81 9.65 17.46
C GLU A 154 6.67 9.67 18.49
N GLU A 155 6.25 10.85 18.92
CA GLU A 155 5.13 11.00 19.86
C GLU A 155 3.81 10.50 19.30
N ILE A 156 3.49 10.85 18.05
CA ILE A 156 2.26 10.43 17.39
C ILE A 156 2.27 8.94 17.09
N GLY A 157 3.38 8.42 16.57
CA GLY A 157 3.55 7.01 16.21
C GLY A 157 3.57 6.08 17.42
N GLY A 158 3.92 6.60 18.61
CA GLY A 158 3.85 5.89 19.88
C GLY A 158 5.05 4.97 20.18
N TYR A 159 6.08 4.98 19.33
CA TYR A 159 7.31 4.20 19.55
C TYR A 159 8.53 5.11 19.52
N PRO A 160 9.53 4.91 20.42
CA PRO A 160 10.76 5.68 20.36
C PRO A 160 11.52 5.47 19.05
N ALA A 161 12.10 6.54 18.49
CA ALA A 161 13.00 6.44 17.34
C ALA A 161 14.33 5.79 17.78
N SER A 162 14.31 4.50 17.92
CA SER A 162 15.41 3.65 18.37
C SER A 162 15.29 2.27 17.74
N VAL A 163 16.39 1.51 17.73
CA VAL A 163 16.38 0.11 17.24
C VAL A 163 15.32 -0.73 17.96
N GLN A 164 15.12 -0.49 19.26
CA GLN A 164 14.07 -1.22 20.00
C GLN A 164 12.67 -0.73 19.62
N GLY A 165 12.45 0.58 19.51
CA GLY A 165 11.13 1.10 19.13
C GLY A 165 10.72 0.72 17.71
N GLN A 166 11.66 0.73 16.75
CA GLN A 166 11.43 0.20 15.42
C GLN A 166 11.01 -1.28 15.45
N LYS A 167 11.73 -2.10 16.24
CA LYS A 167 11.38 -3.51 16.43
C LYS A 167 10.01 -3.70 17.05
N ASP A 168 9.66 -2.91 18.08
CA ASP A 168 8.39 -3.01 18.77
C ASP A 168 7.24 -2.62 17.82
N PHE A 169 7.39 -1.53 17.06
CA PHE A 169 6.45 -1.16 15.99
C PHE A 169 6.22 -2.31 15.00
N MET A 170 7.31 -2.89 14.47
CA MET A 170 7.19 -3.98 13.49
C MET A 170 6.52 -5.22 14.08
N SER A 171 6.76 -5.54 15.34
CA SER A 171 6.14 -6.67 16.02
C SER A 171 4.64 -6.47 16.26
N ASP A 172 4.25 -5.24 16.61
CA ASP A 172 2.84 -4.89 16.80
C ASP A 172 2.10 -4.86 15.45
N LEU A 173 2.73 -4.33 14.41
CA LEU A 173 2.19 -4.36 13.05
C LEU A 173 1.98 -5.80 12.55
N GLU A 174 2.96 -6.67 12.75
CA GLU A 174 2.83 -8.09 12.41
C GLU A 174 1.65 -8.73 13.14
N SER A 175 1.49 -8.41 14.44
CA SER A 175 0.38 -8.91 15.26
C SER A 175 -0.97 -8.44 14.72
N VAL A 176 -1.10 -7.16 14.33
CA VAL A 176 -2.31 -6.61 13.71
C VAL A 176 -2.65 -7.36 12.43
N ILE A 177 -1.67 -7.60 11.57
CA ILE A 177 -1.87 -8.32 10.30
C ILE A 177 -2.32 -9.77 10.55
N LEU A 178 -1.64 -10.48 11.45
CA LEU A 178 -1.96 -11.87 11.78
C LEU A 178 -3.32 -12.05 12.44
N ASN A 179 -3.84 -11.00 13.09
CA ASN A 179 -5.16 -11.00 13.71
C ASN A 179 -6.31 -10.75 12.71
N VAL A 180 -6.05 -10.55 11.42
CA VAL A 180 -7.11 -10.44 10.42
C VAL A 180 -7.85 -11.78 10.30
N PRO A 181 -9.19 -11.82 10.47
CA PRO A 181 -9.96 -13.06 10.46
C PRO A 181 -9.79 -13.87 9.17
N GLY A 182 -9.77 -15.19 9.31
CA GLY A 182 -9.68 -16.11 8.17
C GLY A 182 -8.27 -16.24 7.57
N ASN A 183 -7.22 -15.81 8.31
CA ASN A 183 -5.83 -15.80 7.85
C ASN A 183 -5.63 -14.95 6.57
N ARG A 184 -6.38 -13.87 6.45
CA ARG A 184 -6.37 -13.01 5.26
C ARG A 184 -5.36 -11.88 5.31
N GLY A 185 -4.71 -11.64 6.45
CA GLY A 185 -3.56 -10.74 6.57
C GLY A 185 -2.31 -11.46 6.06
N LEU A 186 -1.73 -11.01 4.95
CA LEU A 186 -0.66 -11.74 4.27
C LEU A 186 0.74 -11.36 4.76
N GLY A 187 0.93 -10.14 5.27
CA GLY A 187 2.22 -9.63 5.70
C GLY A 187 2.42 -8.17 5.33
N PHE A 188 3.69 -7.74 5.33
CA PHE A 188 4.06 -6.37 4.95
C PHE A 188 5.33 -6.32 4.12
N PHE A 189 5.51 -5.22 3.38
CA PHE A 189 6.76 -4.81 2.76
C PHE A 189 7.30 -3.58 3.49
N TYR A 190 8.56 -3.67 3.93
CA TYR A 190 9.26 -2.53 4.52
C TYR A 190 9.78 -1.63 3.40
N TRP A 191 9.50 -0.33 3.49
CA TRP A 191 9.90 0.65 2.48
C TRP A 191 11.40 0.93 2.56
N GLU A 192 12.10 0.69 1.46
CA GLU A 192 13.50 1.07 1.21
C GLU A 192 14.50 0.70 2.31
N PRO A 193 14.53 -0.56 2.78
CA PRO A 193 15.37 -0.98 3.90
C PRO A 193 16.88 -0.99 3.59
N GLU A 194 17.24 -0.94 2.31
CA GLU A 194 18.62 -1.02 1.83
C GLU A 194 19.29 0.34 1.63
N TRP A 195 18.58 1.44 1.84
CA TRP A 195 19.14 2.76 1.63
C TRP A 195 20.15 3.13 2.69
N ILE A 196 21.33 3.61 2.24
CA ILE A 196 22.47 3.98 3.08
C ILE A 196 22.73 5.46 2.85
N PRO A 197 22.89 6.28 3.90
CA PRO A 197 23.24 7.69 3.78
C PRO A 197 24.49 7.90 2.94
N VAL A 198 24.37 8.67 1.85
CA VAL A 198 25.48 9.03 0.96
C VAL A 198 25.40 10.51 0.66
N GLU A 199 26.50 11.23 0.88
CA GLU A 199 26.58 12.67 0.63
C GLU A 199 26.09 13.03 -0.77
N GLY A 200 25.11 13.93 -0.86
CA GLY A 200 24.52 14.41 -2.11
C GLY A 200 23.44 13.53 -2.75
N ALA A 201 23.10 12.41 -2.13
CA ALA A 201 21.99 11.55 -2.58
C ALA A 201 20.72 11.88 -1.79
N TYR A 202 20.00 12.91 -2.12
CA TYR A 202 18.82 13.41 -1.41
C TYR A 202 17.96 12.28 -0.80
N TRP A 203 17.00 12.02 -1.18
CA TRP A 203 15.81 11.24 -0.98
C TRP A 203 15.97 9.72 -0.63
N GLY A 204 17.12 9.16 -0.77
CA GLY A 204 17.42 7.77 -0.49
C GLY A 204 18.35 7.58 0.69
N THR A 205 18.41 8.52 1.63
CA THR A 205 19.44 8.52 2.66
C THR A 205 18.90 8.74 4.06
N GLU A 206 17.59 8.72 4.23
CA GLU A 206 16.93 8.95 5.53
C GLU A 206 16.60 7.67 6.28
#